data_362ac6b9b1a2afe3f8e18e2e1d870673
#
_entry.id   362ac6b9b1a2afe3f8e18e2e1d870673
#
_cell.length_a   1.000
_cell.length_b   1.000
_cell.length_c   1.000
_cell.angle_alpha   90.00
_cell.angle_beta   90.00
_cell.angle_gamma   90.00
#
_symmetry.space_group_name_H-M   'P 1'
#
loop_
_entity.id
_entity.type
_entity.pdbx_description
1 polymer ?
#
loop_
_entity_poly.entity_id
_entity_poly.type
_entity_poly.pdbx_seq_one_letter_code
_entity_poly.pdbx_strand_id
1 'polypeptide(L)'
;MSWVGIRADEPRRAAKISRDRTPLVAAGVTKEMVGEFWKSQPFDLELPNINGVTYHGNCDLCFLKGSSQTMSLIQEKPERAVWWAKMEALALASKPDGARFRKDRPSYAEMMKFATEQTDFFGNDETIPCFCGD
;
A
#
# COMPACT_ATOMS: atom_id res chain seq x y z
N MET A 1 -8.99 24.84 -7.34
CA MET A 1 -8.75 23.79 -8.35
C MET A 1 -7.67 22.87 -7.80
N SER A 2 -7.92 21.55 -7.71
CA SER A 2 -6.94 20.60 -7.15
C SER A 2 -6.17 19.93 -8.28
N TRP A 3 -4.85 19.79 -8.14
CA TRP A 3 -3.96 19.09 -9.05
C TRP A 3 -3.60 17.73 -8.45
N VAL A 4 -3.49 16.70 -9.27
CA VAL A 4 -3.25 15.33 -8.81
C VAL A 4 -1.97 14.78 -9.47
N GLY A 5 -1.07 14.25 -8.65
CA GLY A 5 0.22 13.71 -9.06
C GLY A 5 0.13 12.30 -9.65
N ILE A 6 -0.72 12.09 -10.65
CA ILE A 6 -0.81 10.83 -11.38
C ILE A 6 0.21 10.85 -12.51
N ARG A 7 1.00 9.77 -12.65
CA ARG A 7 2.02 9.64 -13.69
C ARG A 7 1.42 9.09 -15.00
N ALA A 8 2.17 9.24 -16.08
CA ALA A 8 1.78 8.75 -17.41
C ALA A 8 1.68 7.21 -17.49
N ASP A 9 2.45 6.50 -16.67
CA ASP A 9 2.45 5.04 -16.55
C ASP A 9 1.34 4.48 -15.63
N GLU A 10 0.38 5.32 -15.21
CA GLU A 10 -0.80 4.94 -14.42
C GLU A 10 -2.12 5.15 -15.22
N PRO A 11 -2.32 4.52 -16.38
CA PRO A 11 -3.41 4.85 -17.30
C PRO A 11 -4.81 4.65 -16.71
N ARG A 12 -4.99 3.65 -15.83
CA ARG A 12 -6.29 3.39 -15.18
C ARG A 12 -6.70 4.51 -14.22
N ARG A 13 -5.73 5.14 -13.56
CA ARG A 13 -5.98 6.29 -12.67
C ARG A 13 -6.15 7.57 -13.49
N ALA A 14 -5.30 7.75 -14.49
CA ALA A 14 -5.36 8.90 -15.37
C ALA A 14 -6.70 9.02 -16.11
N ALA A 15 -7.30 7.88 -16.53
CA ALA A 15 -8.58 7.86 -17.24
C ALA A 15 -9.78 8.40 -16.43
N LYS A 16 -9.66 8.47 -15.10
CA LYS A 16 -10.73 8.93 -14.21
C LYS A 16 -10.71 10.43 -13.92
N ILE A 17 -9.63 11.11 -14.27
CA ILE A 17 -9.41 12.51 -13.92
C ILE A 17 -9.11 13.32 -15.19
N SER A 18 -9.67 14.50 -15.25
CA SER A 18 -9.46 15.42 -16.37
C SER A 18 -7.97 15.76 -16.55
N ARG A 19 -7.52 15.76 -17.81
CA ARG A 19 -6.12 15.90 -18.19
C ARG A 19 -5.47 17.22 -17.74
N ASP A 20 -6.25 18.29 -17.65
CA ASP A 20 -5.82 19.59 -17.14
C ASP A 20 -5.51 19.58 -15.64
N ARG A 21 -5.96 18.55 -14.93
CA ARG A 21 -5.70 18.32 -13.49
C ARG A 21 -4.59 17.34 -13.22
N THR A 22 -4.00 16.72 -14.23
CA THR A 22 -2.95 15.71 -14.15
C THR A 22 -1.70 16.14 -14.92
N PRO A 23 -0.93 17.11 -14.41
CA PRO A 23 0.20 17.71 -15.11
C PRO A 23 1.31 16.70 -15.44
N LEU A 24 1.54 15.69 -14.59
CA LEU A 24 2.56 14.66 -14.85
C LEU A 24 2.14 13.74 -16.01
N VAL A 25 0.84 13.45 -16.17
CA VAL A 25 0.33 12.72 -17.33
C VAL A 25 0.52 13.55 -18.60
N ALA A 26 0.19 14.84 -18.54
CA ALA A 26 0.34 15.74 -19.68
C ALA A 26 1.80 15.88 -20.13
N ALA A 27 2.74 15.86 -19.19
CA ALA A 27 4.18 15.92 -19.41
C ALA A 27 4.84 14.55 -19.72
N GLY A 28 4.08 13.46 -19.73
CA GLY A 28 4.61 12.11 -20.00
C GLY A 28 5.53 11.56 -18.91
N VAL A 29 5.44 12.07 -17.68
CA VAL A 29 6.33 11.69 -16.58
C VAL A 29 6.02 10.27 -16.10
N THR A 30 7.03 9.40 -16.09
CA THR A 30 6.95 8.00 -15.66
C THR A 30 7.55 7.80 -14.26
N LYS A 31 7.39 6.60 -13.71
CA LYS A 31 8.00 6.20 -12.42
C LYS A 31 9.52 6.32 -12.45
N GLU A 32 10.14 5.91 -13.55
CA GLU A 32 11.59 5.98 -13.75
C GLU A 32 12.07 7.42 -13.71
N MET A 33 11.40 8.32 -14.43
CA MET A 33 11.73 9.77 -14.45
C MET A 33 11.61 10.39 -13.06
N VAL A 34 10.59 10.01 -12.28
CA VAL A 34 10.44 10.42 -10.87
C VAL A 34 11.62 9.91 -10.04
N GLY A 35 12.02 8.64 -10.25
CA GLY A 35 13.19 8.06 -9.57
C GLY A 35 14.48 8.81 -9.87
N GLU A 36 14.75 9.13 -11.15
CA GLU A 36 15.93 9.91 -11.57
C GLU A 36 15.90 11.34 -10.99
N PHE A 37 14.73 11.97 -10.98
CA PHE A 37 14.57 13.27 -10.34
C PHE A 37 15.00 13.24 -8.87
N TRP A 38 14.51 12.24 -8.09
CA TRP A 38 14.86 12.14 -6.67
C TRP A 38 16.34 11.85 -6.45
N LYS A 39 16.96 10.99 -7.27
CA LYS A 39 18.41 10.72 -7.21
C LYS A 39 19.25 11.96 -7.46
N SER A 40 18.76 12.92 -8.24
CA SER A 40 19.47 14.18 -8.55
C SER A 40 19.33 15.26 -7.47
N GLN A 41 18.46 15.05 -6.46
CA GLN A 41 18.26 16.03 -5.39
C GLN A 41 19.39 15.96 -4.35
N PRO A 42 19.70 17.06 -3.66
CA PRO A 42 20.71 17.09 -2.60
C PRO A 42 20.22 16.50 -1.26
N PHE A 43 19.04 15.93 -1.22
CA PHE A 43 18.42 15.31 -0.05
C PHE A 43 17.70 14.02 -0.45
N ASP A 44 17.54 13.11 0.50
CA ASP A 44 16.76 11.88 0.37
C ASP A 44 15.76 11.79 1.52
N LEU A 45 14.62 11.15 1.29
CA LEU A 45 13.63 10.84 2.32
C LEU A 45 14.04 9.62 3.14
N GLU A 46 15.11 8.93 2.75
CA GLU A 46 15.65 7.71 3.42
C GLU A 46 14.60 6.62 3.61
N LEU A 47 13.58 6.59 2.75
CA LEU A 47 12.54 5.57 2.81
C LEU A 47 13.07 4.24 2.26
N PRO A 48 12.95 3.15 3.02
CA PRO A 48 13.35 1.83 2.55
C PRO A 48 12.67 1.50 1.22
N ASN A 49 13.50 1.16 0.23
CA ASN A 49 13.04 0.77 -1.10
C ASN A 49 13.57 -0.62 -1.42
N ILE A 50 12.66 -1.58 -1.61
CA ILE A 50 12.99 -2.96 -1.94
C ILE A 50 12.44 -3.25 -3.33
N ASN A 51 13.32 -3.50 -4.30
CA ASN A 51 12.95 -3.78 -5.69
C ASN A 51 12.01 -2.72 -6.32
N GLY A 52 12.24 -1.45 -6.04
CA GLY A 52 11.43 -0.34 -6.55
C GLY A 52 10.09 -0.15 -5.80
N VAL A 53 9.88 -0.84 -4.69
CA VAL A 53 8.68 -0.71 -3.84
C VAL A 53 9.06 -0.08 -2.51
N THR A 54 8.40 1.03 -2.17
CA THR A 54 8.53 1.68 -0.87
C THR A 54 7.50 1.09 0.08
N TYR A 55 7.92 0.22 0.98
CA TYR A 55 7.02 -0.50 1.89
C TYR A 55 6.29 0.43 2.85
N HIS A 56 6.95 1.50 3.31
CA HIS A 56 6.35 2.53 4.16
C HIS A 56 5.52 3.57 3.41
N GLY A 57 5.46 3.50 2.08
CA GLY A 57 4.64 4.40 1.27
C GLY A 57 3.14 4.15 1.48
N ASN A 58 2.31 5.17 1.18
CA ASN A 58 0.85 5.15 1.36
C ASN A 58 0.41 4.96 2.83
N CYS A 59 -0.87 4.63 3.03
CA CYS A 59 -1.42 4.43 4.38
C CYS A 59 -0.75 3.25 5.09
N ASP A 60 -0.50 3.43 6.39
CA ASP A 60 0.09 2.38 7.23
C ASP A 60 -0.80 1.13 7.25
N LEU A 61 -0.21 -0.04 7.01
CA LEU A 61 -0.89 -1.34 6.96
C LEU A 61 -2.19 -1.37 6.14
N CYS A 62 -2.33 -0.47 5.14
CA CYS A 62 -3.51 -0.45 4.27
C CYS A 62 -3.77 -1.85 3.69
N PHE A 63 -5.03 -2.30 3.77
CA PHE A 63 -5.44 -3.63 3.27
C PHE A 63 -5.22 -3.81 1.76
N LEU A 64 -4.99 -2.73 1.01
CA LEU A 64 -4.64 -2.78 -0.42
C LEU A 64 -3.16 -3.11 -0.67
N LYS A 65 -2.29 -3.04 0.34
CA LYS A 65 -0.90 -3.49 0.21
C LYS A 65 -0.85 -5.01 0.01
N GLY A 66 0.17 -5.50 -0.68
CA GLY A 66 0.47 -6.92 -0.81
C GLY A 66 0.74 -7.58 0.55
N SER A 67 0.49 -8.89 0.68
CA SER A 67 0.65 -9.60 1.95
C SER A 67 2.08 -9.57 2.46
N SER A 68 3.07 -9.75 1.58
CA SER A 68 4.49 -9.68 1.93
C SER A 68 4.87 -8.30 2.49
N GLN A 69 4.38 -7.23 1.85
CA GLN A 69 4.60 -5.86 2.29
C GLN A 69 3.95 -5.60 3.66
N THR A 70 2.70 -6.05 3.84
CA THR A 70 1.98 -5.93 5.12
C THR A 70 2.68 -6.71 6.22
N MET A 71 3.12 -7.94 5.94
CA MET A 71 3.84 -8.77 6.89
C MET A 71 5.16 -8.15 7.32
N SER A 72 5.97 -7.64 6.38
CA SER A 72 7.22 -6.95 6.68
C SER A 72 7.01 -5.77 7.62
N LEU A 73 5.95 -4.97 7.40
CA LEU A 73 5.62 -3.84 8.27
C LEU A 73 5.13 -4.28 9.66
N ILE A 74 4.43 -5.41 9.75
CA ILE A 74 4.01 -6.00 11.04
C ILE A 74 5.20 -6.58 11.77
N GLN A 75 6.14 -7.24 11.09
CA GLN A 75 7.38 -7.76 11.70
C GLN A 75 8.24 -6.62 12.26
N GLU A 76 8.33 -5.50 11.54
CA GLU A 76 9.05 -4.31 12.01
C GLU A 76 8.40 -3.71 13.26
N LYS A 77 7.07 -3.64 13.30
CA LYS A 77 6.32 -2.99 14.37
C LYS A 77 4.93 -3.62 14.54
N PRO A 78 4.82 -4.73 15.31
CA PRO A 78 3.57 -5.51 15.45
C PRO A 78 2.38 -4.69 15.97
N GLU A 79 2.61 -3.72 16.83
CA GLU A 79 1.56 -2.87 17.40
C GLU A 79 0.78 -2.06 16.37
N ARG A 80 1.32 -1.84 15.16
CA ARG A 80 0.59 -1.18 14.06
C ARG A 80 -0.65 -1.98 13.64
N ALA A 81 -0.62 -3.31 13.77
CA ALA A 81 -1.72 -4.18 13.36
C ALA A 81 -2.84 -4.29 14.41
N VAL A 82 -2.63 -3.84 15.65
CA VAL A 82 -3.60 -3.98 16.75
C VAL A 82 -4.95 -3.34 16.39
N TRP A 83 -4.95 -2.14 15.85
CA TRP A 83 -6.19 -1.47 15.44
C TRP A 83 -6.92 -2.24 14.34
N TRP A 84 -6.21 -2.72 13.32
CA TRP A 84 -6.76 -3.47 12.21
C TRP A 84 -7.37 -4.80 12.67
N ALA A 85 -6.67 -5.55 13.53
CA ALA A 85 -7.16 -6.78 14.14
C ALA A 85 -8.43 -6.55 14.97
N LYS A 86 -8.46 -5.44 15.75
CA LYS A 86 -9.65 -5.06 16.52
C LYS A 86 -10.84 -4.74 15.62
N MET A 87 -10.62 -4.05 14.50
CA MET A 87 -11.71 -3.73 13.56
C MET A 87 -12.26 -4.99 12.89
N GLU A 88 -11.42 -5.95 12.50
CA GLU A 88 -11.88 -7.25 11.99
C GLU A 88 -12.68 -8.01 13.05
N ALA A 89 -12.22 -8.05 14.30
CA ALA A 89 -12.94 -8.72 15.40
C ALA A 89 -14.31 -8.08 15.66
N LEU A 90 -14.41 -6.75 15.66
CA LEU A 90 -15.69 -6.05 15.83
C LEU A 90 -16.64 -6.32 14.66
N ALA A 91 -16.14 -6.35 13.45
CA ALA A 91 -16.94 -6.67 12.27
C ALA A 91 -17.42 -8.13 12.27
N LEU A 92 -16.60 -9.07 12.75
CA LEU A 92 -16.97 -10.49 12.93
C LEU A 92 -18.08 -10.66 13.97
N ALA A 93 -18.05 -9.88 15.05
CA ALA A 93 -19.08 -9.93 16.07
C ALA A 93 -20.48 -9.51 15.54
N SER A 94 -20.51 -8.63 14.54
CA SER A 94 -21.76 -8.15 13.90
C SER A 94 -22.15 -8.95 12.65
N LYS A 95 -21.21 -9.65 12.01
CA LYS A 95 -21.42 -10.45 10.78
C LYS A 95 -20.68 -11.78 10.87
N PRO A 96 -21.35 -12.85 11.38
CA PRO A 96 -20.71 -14.16 11.59
C PRO A 96 -20.11 -14.80 10.33
N ASP A 97 -20.61 -14.45 9.13
CA ASP A 97 -20.10 -14.93 7.84
C ASP A 97 -18.72 -14.36 7.45
N GLY A 98 -18.13 -13.59 8.35
CA GLY A 98 -16.77 -13.08 8.23
C GLY A 98 -16.69 -11.68 7.63
N ALA A 99 -16.10 -10.79 8.37
CA ALA A 99 -15.72 -9.47 7.90
C ALA A 99 -14.20 -9.32 8.06
N ARG A 100 -13.46 -9.73 7.04
CA ARG A 100 -12.04 -9.41 6.88
C ARG A 100 -11.91 -8.27 5.88
N PHE A 101 -10.90 -7.44 6.04
CA PHE A 101 -10.57 -6.44 5.02
C PHE A 101 -10.24 -7.07 3.67
N ARG A 102 -9.62 -8.27 3.70
CA ARG A 102 -9.40 -9.09 2.51
C ARG A 102 -9.65 -10.56 2.85
N LYS A 103 -10.38 -11.26 1.95
CA LYS A 103 -10.69 -12.68 2.11
C LYS A 103 -9.59 -13.62 1.59
N ASP A 104 -8.72 -13.10 0.73
CA ASP A 104 -7.65 -13.81 0.03
C ASP A 104 -6.33 -13.91 0.83
N ARG A 105 -6.34 -13.43 2.08
CA ARG A 105 -5.19 -13.52 2.99
C ARG A 105 -5.64 -13.69 4.45
N PRO A 106 -4.72 -14.05 5.38
CA PRO A 106 -5.01 -14.12 6.81
C PRO A 106 -5.51 -12.80 7.39
N SER A 107 -6.23 -12.87 8.51
CA SER A 107 -6.61 -11.70 9.30
C SER A 107 -5.39 -10.98 9.86
N TYR A 108 -5.56 -9.72 10.24
CA TYR A 108 -4.47 -8.98 10.89
C TYR A 108 -4.01 -9.62 12.21
N ALA A 109 -4.93 -10.26 12.96
CA ALA A 109 -4.58 -11.02 14.16
C ALA A 109 -3.70 -12.23 13.86
N GLU A 110 -4.03 -12.99 12.81
CA GLU A 110 -3.20 -14.12 12.34
C GLU A 110 -1.85 -13.63 11.84
N MET A 111 -1.79 -12.54 11.07
CA MET A 111 -0.54 -11.97 10.59
C MET A 111 0.37 -11.49 11.74
N MET A 112 -0.20 -10.90 12.81
CA MET A 112 0.56 -10.56 14.01
C MET A 112 1.16 -11.79 14.68
N LYS A 113 0.38 -12.87 14.81
CA LYS A 113 0.86 -14.14 15.37
C LYS A 113 2.02 -14.70 14.55
N PHE A 114 1.87 -14.77 13.23
CA PHE A 114 2.94 -15.25 12.34
C PHE A 114 4.19 -14.36 12.38
N ALA A 115 4.03 -13.05 12.47
CA ALA A 115 5.16 -12.13 12.58
C ALA A 115 6.01 -12.39 13.84
N THR A 116 5.38 -12.77 14.96
CA THR A 116 6.08 -13.12 16.20
C THR A 116 6.70 -14.52 16.17
N GLU A 117 6.11 -15.45 15.41
CA GLU A 117 6.61 -16.82 15.27
C GLU A 117 7.66 -16.98 14.17
N GLN A 118 7.99 -15.91 13.43
CA GLN A 118 8.95 -15.88 12.30
C GLN A 118 8.69 -16.93 11.21
N THR A 119 7.44 -17.31 11.00
CA THR A 119 7.05 -18.26 9.96
C THR A 119 6.88 -17.56 8.63
N ASP A 120 7.53 -18.10 7.58
CA ASP A 120 7.33 -17.66 6.20
C ASP A 120 5.98 -18.18 5.70
N PHE A 121 5.00 -17.29 5.54
CA PHE A 121 3.60 -17.69 5.34
C PHE A 121 3.02 -17.29 3.99
N PHE A 122 3.69 -16.42 3.23
CA PHE A 122 3.09 -15.88 2.01
C PHE A 122 3.84 -16.27 0.74
N GLY A 123 3.08 -16.85 -0.19
CA GLY A 123 3.45 -16.83 -1.60
C GLY A 123 3.30 -15.41 -2.21
N ASN A 124 3.56 -15.30 -3.49
CA ASN A 124 3.43 -14.02 -4.21
C ASN A 124 1.96 -13.59 -4.28
N ASP A 125 1.57 -12.54 -3.57
CA ASP A 125 0.35 -11.80 -3.82
C ASP A 125 0.67 -10.41 -4.38
N GLU A 126 -0.24 -9.87 -5.17
CA GLU A 126 -0.06 -8.57 -5.79
C GLU A 126 -0.68 -7.44 -4.95
N THR A 127 -0.02 -6.31 -4.93
CA THR A 127 -0.57 -5.09 -4.33
C THR A 127 -1.69 -4.55 -5.21
N ILE A 128 -2.87 -4.37 -4.63
CA ILE A 128 -4.00 -3.74 -5.33
C ILE A 128 -3.75 -2.24 -5.42
N PRO A 129 -3.87 -1.62 -6.61
CA PRO A 129 -3.71 -0.17 -6.74
C PRO A 129 -4.69 0.57 -5.83
N CYS A 130 -4.15 1.49 -5.03
CA CYS A 130 -4.98 2.34 -4.18
C CYS A 130 -5.70 3.40 -5.02
N PHE A 131 -7.01 3.48 -4.87
CA PHE A 131 -7.87 4.50 -5.48
C PHE A 131 -8.25 5.60 -4.46
N CYS A 132 -7.50 5.75 -3.40
CA CYS A 132 -7.72 6.81 -2.39
C CYS A 132 -7.39 8.16 -3.03
N GLY A 133 -8.41 8.91 -3.43
CA GLY A 133 -8.23 10.22 -4.07
C GLY A 133 -9.39 10.64 -4.96
N ASP A 134 -10.60 10.13 -4.71
CA ASP A 134 -11.86 10.66 -5.26
C ASP A 134 -12.39 11.79 -4.38
#